data_4f5b24f9535564686a020eabc843e849
#
_entry.id   4f5b24f9535564686a020eabc843e849
#
_cell.length_a   1.000
_cell.length_b   1.000
_cell.length_c   1.000
_cell.angle_alpha   90.00
_cell.angle_beta   90.00
_cell.angle_gamma   90.00
#
_symmetry.space_group_name_H-M   'P 1'
#
loop_
_entity.id
_entity.type
_entity.pdbx_description
1 polymer ?
#
loop_
_entity_poly.entity_id
_entity_poly.type
_entity_poly.pdbx_seq_one_letter_code
_entity_poly.pdbx_strand_id
1 'polypeptide(L)'
;MSRINLFLFICLCTAGTSCSSQAEDPMTVARRVLLSTPLIDGHNDLPYAIYESEIAPGDVNAPEHDLRARTTFHTDIERLRTGMVGAQFWSVYIPYSAVQQGAAKRQLEQIDIALQIIDKYPDVFELVLDASSLEQVFSSGKIASLLGIEGGHAIENSLGALRSYYEIGVRYMTLTHNGTLDWADAGSGEHRHGGLTEFGKEVVREMNRLGMLVDLAHTSSGTMHDALDVSEAPVIWSHAAANSVREHTRNVPDDVLRRLPENGGVVMAVFYPPFISSREEATISDVADHIEHISNVAGVDHVGIGSDFDGIEITVDGLEDVSKFPALFAELARRGWTERELAKLAGGNVLRAMKETESIARRLQNERLPSVRTIEDLDH
;
A
#
# COMPACT_ATOMS: atom_id res chain seq x y z
N MET A 1 64.06 -17.21 -68.91
CA MET A 1 63.77 -15.94 -68.19
C MET A 1 62.38 -16.03 -67.56
N SER A 2 62.34 -16.47 -66.34
CA SER A 2 61.11 -16.68 -65.63
C SER A 2 60.85 -15.52 -64.65
N ARG A 3 59.68 -14.88 -64.76
CA ARG A 3 59.30 -13.80 -63.84
C ARG A 3 58.47 -14.39 -62.73
N ILE A 4 58.94 -14.29 -61.51
CA ILE A 4 58.24 -14.67 -60.27
C ILE A 4 57.39 -13.47 -59.83
N ASN A 5 56.05 -13.63 -59.81
CA ASN A 5 55.12 -12.65 -59.19
C ASN A 5 54.93 -12.98 -57.71
N LEU A 6 55.37 -12.04 -56.90
CA LEU A 6 55.21 -12.07 -55.44
C LEU A 6 53.82 -11.44 -55.05
N PHE A 7 52.84 -12.27 -54.61
CA PHE A 7 51.58 -11.78 -54.06
C PHE A 7 51.75 -11.45 -52.58
N LEU A 8 51.63 -10.16 -52.25
CA LEU A 8 51.63 -9.69 -50.86
C LEU A 8 50.23 -9.78 -50.34
N PHE A 9 49.97 -10.73 -49.36
CA PHE A 9 48.71 -10.82 -48.62
C PHE A 9 48.76 -9.78 -47.49
N ILE A 10 47.93 -8.72 -47.61
CA ILE A 10 47.67 -7.77 -46.53
C ILE A 10 46.53 -8.36 -45.66
N CYS A 11 46.87 -8.84 -44.47
CA CYS A 11 45.91 -9.25 -43.48
C CYS A 11 45.34 -8.01 -42.76
N LEU A 12 44.13 -7.57 -43.14
CA LEU A 12 43.40 -6.54 -42.39
C LEU A 12 42.87 -7.17 -41.08
N CYS A 13 43.55 -6.92 -39.97
CA CYS A 13 42.99 -7.15 -38.63
C CYS A 13 41.93 -6.07 -38.35
N THR A 14 40.64 -6.41 -38.50
CA THR A 14 39.55 -5.59 -37.96
C THR A 14 39.53 -5.77 -36.44
N ALA A 15 40.05 -4.80 -35.72
CA ALA A 15 39.84 -4.69 -34.29
C ALA A 15 38.34 -4.45 -34.03
N GLY A 16 37.62 -5.51 -33.68
CA GLY A 16 36.25 -5.40 -33.17
C GLY A 16 36.30 -4.69 -31.82
N THR A 17 35.94 -3.43 -31.77
CA THR A 17 35.60 -2.73 -30.52
C THR A 17 34.35 -3.38 -29.95
N SER A 18 34.52 -4.30 -29.01
CA SER A 18 33.46 -4.75 -28.14
C SER A 18 33.01 -3.53 -27.32
N CYS A 19 31.91 -2.91 -27.73
CA CYS A 19 31.20 -1.95 -26.91
C CYS A 19 30.58 -2.77 -25.79
N SER A 20 31.29 -2.89 -24.66
CA SER A 20 30.63 -3.36 -23.41
C SER A 20 29.63 -2.26 -23.03
N SER A 21 28.35 -2.51 -23.23
CA SER A 21 27.33 -1.68 -22.67
C SER A 21 27.55 -1.75 -21.14
N GLN A 22 28.08 -0.69 -20.54
CA GLN A 22 28.11 -0.55 -19.10
C GLN A 22 26.67 -0.66 -18.65
N ALA A 23 26.39 -1.53 -17.69
CA ALA A 23 25.04 -1.64 -17.11
C ALA A 23 24.66 -0.26 -16.57
N GLU A 24 23.45 0.17 -16.90
CA GLU A 24 22.95 1.48 -16.44
C GLU A 24 22.92 1.52 -14.91
N ASP A 25 23.19 2.69 -14.32
CA ASP A 25 23.15 2.89 -12.89
C ASP A 25 21.73 2.61 -12.34
N PRO A 26 21.58 1.70 -11.37
CA PRO A 26 20.27 1.32 -10.82
C PRO A 26 19.44 2.49 -10.28
N MET A 27 20.08 3.51 -9.70
CA MET A 27 19.38 4.71 -9.23
C MET A 27 18.79 5.52 -10.41
N THR A 28 19.48 5.57 -11.53
CA THR A 28 18.97 6.21 -12.75
C THR A 28 17.74 5.49 -13.28
N VAL A 29 17.75 4.16 -13.29
CA VAL A 29 16.59 3.33 -13.66
C VAL A 29 15.42 3.59 -12.72
N ALA A 30 15.66 3.53 -11.40
CA ALA A 30 14.66 3.79 -10.37
C ALA A 30 13.96 5.13 -10.56
N ARG A 31 14.73 6.21 -10.70
CA ARG A 31 14.20 7.57 -10.89
C ARG A 31 13.41 7.71 -12.18
N ARG A 32 13.83 7.10 -13.28
CA ARG A 32 13.11 7.13 -14.55
C ARG A 32 11.74 6.48 -14.44
N VAL A 33 11.64 5.32 -13.76
CA VAL A 33 10.36 4.64 -13.50
C VAL A 33 9.45 5.52 -12.65
N LEU A 34 9.95 6.05 -11.54
CA LEU A 34 9.15 6.86 -10.60
C LEU A 34 8.74 8.23 -11.17
N LEU A 35 9.43 8.75 -12.20
CA LEU A 35 8.99 9.92 -12.94
C LEU A 35 7.83 9.65 -13.89
N SER A 36 7.70 8.42 -14.38
CA SER A 36 6.70 8.03 -15.38
C SER A 36 5.50 7.26 -14.80
N THR A 37 5.65 6.73 -13.60
CA THR A 37 4.64 5.93 -12.91
C THR A 37 4.49 6.44 -11.49
N PRO A 38 3.27 6.74 -11.02
CA PRO A 38 3.09 7.18 -9.65
C PRO A 38 3.55 6.10 -8.66
N LEU A 39 4.46 6.45 -7.77
CA LEU A 39 4.69 5.65 -6.57
C LEU A 39 3.47 5.83 -5.68
N ILE A 40 2.74 4.74 -5.44
CA ILE A 40 1.59 4.70 -4.54
C ILE A 40 2.04 4.01 -3.27
N ASP A 41 2.12 4.77 -2.18
CA ASP A 41 2.33 4.21 -0.85
C ASP A 41 0.97 3.88 -0.22
N GLY A 42 0.80 2.61 0.15
CA GLY A 42 -0.47 2.07 0.65
C GLY A 42 -0.82 2.48 2.06
N HIS A 43 0.13 2.97 2.86
CA HIS A 43 -0.12 3.26 4.27
C HIS A 43 0.89 4.24 4.87
N ASN A 44 0.37 5.33 5.43
CA ASN A 44 1.17 6.31 6.18
C ASN A 44 0.29 6.97 7.25
N ASP A 45 0.74 6.96 8.50
CA ASP A 45 -0.02 7.35 9.69
C ASP A 45 0.22 8.80 10.13
N LEU A 46 0.68 9.68 9.25
CA LEU A 46 0.87 11.09 9.58
C LEU A 46 -0.35 11.75 10.25
N PRO A 47 -1.62 11.45 9.85
CA PRO A 47 -2.78 12.00 10.54
C PRO A 47 -2.84 11.57 12.01
N TYR A 48 -2.49 10.31 12.31
CA TYR A 48 -2.48 9.81 13.68
C TYR A 48 -1.27 10.33 14.46
N ALA A 49 -0.09 10.44 13.85
CA ALA A 49 1.09 11.03 14.48
C ALA A 49 0.86 12.49 14.90
N ILE A 50 0.11 13.28 14.11
CA ILE A 50 -0.33 14.63 14.49
C ILE A 50 -1.36 14.56 15.62
N TYR A 51 -2.29 13.63 15.59
CA TYR A 51 -3.30 13.46 16.64
C TYR A 51 -2.67 13.14 18.00
N GLU A 52 -1.67 12.24 18.04
CA GLU A 52 -0.96 11.82 19.25
C GLU A 52 0.23 12.75 19.64
N SER A 53 0.45 13.83 18.89
CA SER A 53 1.56 14.76 19.16
C SER A 53 1.52 15.27 20.59
N GLU A 54 2.62 15.16 21.32
CA GLU A 54 2.74 15.66 22.71
C GLU A 54 2.71 17.19 22.81
N ILE A 55 3.11 17.88 21.72
CA ILE A 55 3.27 19.35 21.71
C ILE A 55 1.94 20.03 21.36
N ALA A 56 1.26 19.55 20.31
CA ALA A 56 0.05 20.15 19.80
C ALA A 56 -0.93 19.08 19.29
N PRO A 57 -1.56 18.28 20.19
CA PRO A 57 -2.40 17.16 19.80
C PRO A 57 -3.52 17.57 18.83
N GLY A 58 -3.52 16.96 17.63
CA GLY A 58 -4.53 17.17 16.60
C GLY A 58 -4.52 18.53 15.91
N ASP A 59 -3.64 19.45 16.29
CA ASP A 59 -3.58 20.78 15.67
C ASP A 59 -2.70 20.75 14.40
N VAL A 60 -3.33 20.55 13.26
CA VAL A 60 -2.65 20.57 11.95
C VAL A 60 -1.95 21.92 11.67
N ASN A 61 -2.38 23.01 12.32
CA ASN A 61 -1.86 24.36 12.08
C ASN A 61 -0.70 24.74 13.01
N ALA A 62 -0.37 23.90 13.98
CA ALA A 62 0.77 24.13 14.85
C ALA A 62 2.08 24.27 14.04
N PRO A 63 3.01 25.16 14.44
CA PRO A 63 4.29 25.32 13.73
C PRO A 63 5.11 24.02 13.63
N GLU A 64 5.02 23.17 14.64
CA GLU A 64 5.69 21.87 14.71
C GLU A 64 5.18 20.86 13.68
N HIS A 65 3.95 21.08 13.20
CA HIS A 65 3.27 20.26 12.18
C HIS A 65 3.28 20.91 10.79
N ASP A 66 4.11 21.96 10.58
CA ASP A 66 4.26 22.54 9.24
C ASP A 66 5.10 21.64 8.35
N LEU A 67 4.42 20.94 7.42
CA LEU A 67 5.07 20.01 6.48
C LEU A 67 5.98 20.71 5.45
N ARG A 68 5.98 22.05 5.36
CA ARG A 68 6.98 22.80 4.56
C ARG A 68 8.33 22.91 5.27
N ALA A 69 8.35 22.72 6.58
CA ALA A 69 9.56 22.60 7.37
C ALA A 69 9.97 21.13 7.54
N ARG A 70 11.21 20.89 7.97
CA ARG A 70 11.65 19.56 8.39
C ARG A 70 10.92 19.18 9.67
N THR A 71 10.08 18.18 9.61
CA THR A 71 9.34 17.65 10.76
C THR A 71 10.15 16.62 11.54
N THR A 72 9.69 16.30 12.76
CA THR A 72 10.17 15.14 13.53
C THR A 72 9.53 13.82 13.07
N PHE A 73 8.46 13.87 12.26
CA PHE A 73 7.81 12.74 11.65
C PHE A 73 8.69 12.10 10.56
N HIS A 74 8.31 10.94 10.05
CA HIS A 74 8.95 10.34 8.86
C HIS A 74 8.57 11.11 7.58
N THR A 75 7.57 11.98 7.66
CA THR A 75 6.93 12.64 6.53
C THR A 75 7.02 14.16 6.60
N ASP A 76 7.48 14.80 5.51
CA ASP A 76 7.30 16.20 5.16
C ASP A 76 7.34 16.37 3.63
N ILE A 77 6.97 17.55 3.13
CA ILE A 77 6.83 17.81 1.69
C ILE A 77 8.16 17.65 0.93
N GLU A 78 9.27 18.09 1.50
CA GLU A 78 10.59 17.97 0.85
C GLU A 78 10.99 16.51 0.70
N ARG A 79 10.78 15.71 1.75
CA ARG A 79 11.08 14.28 1.74
C ARG A 79 10.14 13.49 0.83
N LEU A 80 8.84 13.80 0.82
CA LEU A 80 7.87 13.19 -0.13
C LEU A 80 8.29 13.43 -1.58
N ARG A 81 8.70 14.66 -1.91
CA ARG A 81 9.22 15.00 -3.25
C ARG A 81 10.52 14.29 -3.56
N THR A 82 11.46 14.22 -2.59
CA THR A 82 12.73 13.51 -2.73
C THR A 82 12.49 12.02 -2.94
N GLY A 83 11.52 11.44 -2.24
CA GLY A 83 11.07 10.05 -2.37
C GLY A 83 10.25 9.78 -3.61
N MET A 84 9.92 10.83 -4.39
CA MET A 84 9.16 10.73 -5.63
C MET A 84 7.77 10.10 -5.43
N VAL A 85 7.14 10.35 -4.26
CA VAL A 85 5.80 9.86 -3.95
C VAL A 85 4.79 10.53 -4.90
N GLY A 86 4.07 9.71 -5.66
CA GLY A 86 3.05 10.16 -6.62
C GLY A 86 1.64 10.09 -6.06
N ALA A 87 1.40 9.16 -5.14
CA ALA A 87 0.14 9.05 -4.41
C ALA A 87 0.38 8.46 -3.01
N GLN A 88 -0.43 8.89 -2.06
CA GLN A 88 -0.37 8.47 -0.67
C GLN A 88 -1.75 8.07 -0.16
N PHE A 89 -1.89 6.85 0.35
CA PHE A 89 -2.98 6.53 1.26
C PHE A 89 -2.62 7.00 2.67
N TRP A 90 -3.35 8.01 3.14
CA TRP A 90 -3.28 8.46 4.52
C TRP A 90 -4.13 7.54 5.37
N SER A 91 -3.49 6.84 6.31
CA SER A 91 -4.18 6.06 7.33
C SER A 91 -4.92 7.00 8.27
N VAL A 92 -6.22 6.77 8.42
CA VAL A 92 -7.04 7.43 9.42
C VAL A 92 -7.30 6.46 10.57
N TYR A 93 -6.22 6.05 11.20
CA TYR A 93 -6.18 5.07 12.27
C TYR A 93 -6.90 5.56 13.53
N ILE A 94 -7.57 4.63 14.22
CA ILE A 94 -8.04 4.80 15.59
C ILE A 94 -7.68 3.57 16.44
N PRO A 95 -7.27 3.72 17.71
CA PRO A 95 -6.89 2.59 18.53
C PRO A 95 -8.09 1.69 18.83
N TYR A 96 -7.87 0.37 18.94
CA TYR A 96 -8.93 -0.60 19.26
C TYR A 96 -9.69 -0.28 20.55
N SER A 97 -9.06 0.39 21.51
CA SER A 97 -9.73 0.87 22.73
C SER A 97 -10.88 1.85 22.47
N ALA A 98 -10.94 2.46 21.31
CA ALA A 98 -12.02 3.35 20.88
C ALA A 98 -13.38 2.63 20.78
N VAL A 99 -13.41 1.31 20.61
CA VAL A 99 -14.64 0.48 20.63
C VAL A 99 -15.54 0.78 21.82
N GLN A 100 -14.96 1.05 22.99
CA GLN A 100 -15.71 1.36 24.23
C GLN A 100 -15.96 2.86 24.43
N GLN A 101 -15.49 3.72 23.53
CA GLN A 101 -15.46 5.18 23.72
C GLN A 101 -16.12 5.97 22.57
N GLY A 102 -16.81 5.28 21.65
CA GLY A 102 -17.41 5.90 20.45
C GLY A 102 -16.41 5.95 19.30
N ALA A 103 -16.15 4.81 18.68
CA ALA A 103 -15.19 4.65 17.60
C ALA A 103 -15.54 5.52 16.38
N ALA A 104 -16.82 5.59 16.02
CA ALA A 104 -17.28 6.40 14.87
C ALA A 104 -16.96 7.89 15.03
N LYS A 105 -17.12 8.46 16.25
CA LYS A 105 -16.75 9.86 16.48
C LYS A 105 -15.24 10.07 16.27
N ARG A 106 -14.41 9.22 16.87
CA ARG A 106 -12.94 9.33 16.76
C ARG A 106 -12.47 9.12 15.32
N GLN A 107 -13.15 8.24 14.58
CA GLN A 107 -12.90 8.02 13.16
C GLN A 107 -13.15 9.28 12.32
N LEU A 108 -14.23 10.00 12.59
CA LEU A 108 -14.51 11.29 11.93
C LEU A 108 -13.48 12.36 12.27
N GLU A 109 -12.98 12.41 13.52
CA GLU A 109 -11.91 13.32 13.93
C GLU A 109 -10.59 13.01 13.17
N GLN A 110 -10.25 11.74 12.96
CA GLN A 110 -9.07 11.34 12.17
C GLN A 110 -9.22 11.69 10.69
N ILE A 111 -10.38 11.45 10.10
CA ILE A 111 -10.68 11.84 8.72
C ILE A 111 -10.55 13.36 8.56
N ASP A 112 -11.07 14.13 9.50
CA ASP A 112 -10.98 15.60 9.48
C ASP A 112 -9.53 16.08 9.51
N ILE A 113 -8.67 15.49 10.34
CA ILE A 113 -7.23 15.81 10.38
C ILE A 113 -6.58 15.54 9.01
N ALA A 114 -6.83 14.38 8.42
CA ALA A 114 -6.28 14.06 7.10
C ALA A 114 -6.75 15.04 6.01
N LEU A 115 -8.02 15.42 6.01
CA LEU A 115 -8.57 16.41 5.08
C LEU A 115 -7.97 17.80 5.31
N GLN A 116 -7.79 18.21 6.57
CA GLN A 116 -7.11 19.48 6.89
C GLN A 116 -5.66 19.52 6.41
N ILE A 117 -4.91 18.39 6.50
CA ILE A 117 -3.55 18.28 5.95
C ILE A 117 -3.57 18.53 4.44
N ILE A 118 -4.49 17.86 3.72
CA ILE A 118 -4.61 17.97 2.27
C ILE A 118 -4.97 19.42 1.88
N ASP A 119 -5.96 20.00 2.53
CA ASP A 119 -6.45 21.36 2.24
C ASP A 119 -5.43 22.45 2.60
N LYS A 120 -4.56 22.22 3.59
CA LYS A 120 -3.52 23.18 3.99
C LYS A 120 -2.44 23.35 2.91
N TYR A 121 -2.19 22.34 2.08
CA TYR A 121 -1.13 22.37 1.06
C TYR A 121 -1.67 22.06 -0.35
N PRO A 122 -2.61 22.86 -0.91
CA PRO A 122 -3.31 22.56 -2.15
C PRO A 122 -2.42 22.63 -3.40
N ASP A 123 -1.22 23.19 -3.28
CA ASP A 123 -0.18 23.16 -4.32
C ASP A 123 0.65 21.87 -4.31
N VAL A 124 0.49 21.02 -3.29
CA VAL A 124 1.21 19.76 -3.11
C VAL A 124 0.27 18.57 -3.18
N PHE A 125 -0.82 18.62 -2.43
CA PHE A 125 -1.77 17.52 -2.27
C PHE A 125 -3.09 17.82 -2.98
N GLU A 126 -3.76 16.75 -3.41
CA GLU A 126 -5.14 16.82 -3.90
C GLU A 126 -5.87 15.53 -3.53
N LEU A 127 -7.03 15.65 -2.86
CA LEU A 127 -7.87 14.51 -2.54
C LEU A 127 -8.40 13.90 -3.84
N VAL A 128 -8.24 12.59 -4.00
CA VAL A 128 -8.75 11.83 -5.14
C VAL A 128 -9.67 10.71 -4.69
N LEU A 129 -10.68 10.43 -5.49
CA LEU A 129 -11.73 9.48 -5.15
C LEU A 129 -11.79 8.26 -6.08
N ASP A 130 -10.96 8.26 -7.13
CA ASP A 130 -10.89 7.18 -8.12
C ASP A 130 -9.51 7.13 -8.79
N ALA A 131 -9.26 6.02 -9.50
CA ALA A 131 -7.99 5.79 -10.18
C ALA A 131 -7.71 6.80 -11.30
N SER A 132 -8.75 7.32 -11.97
CA SER A 132 -8.59 8.28 -13.06
C SER A 132 -8.14 9.64 -12.54
N SER A 133 -8.74 10.13 -11.46
CA SER A 133 -8.34 11.38 -10.80
C SER A 133 -6.91 11.25 -10.20
N LEU A 134 -6.53 10.08 -9.68
CA LEU A 134 -5.15 9.84 -9.22
C LEU A 134 -4.14 10.05 -10.37
N GLU A 135 -4.38 9.44 -11.53
CA GLU A 135 -3.49 9.60 -12.70
C GLU A 135 -3.42 11.06 -13.19
N GLN A 136 -4.54 11.80 -13.13
CA GLN A 136 -4.58 13.22 -13.49
C GLN A 136 -3.79 14.10 -12.52
N VAL A 137 -3.96 13.88 -11.20
CA VAL A 137 -3.26 14.62 -10.16
C VAL A 137 -1.76 14.36 -10.22
N PHE A 138 -1.33 13.11 -10.36
CA PHE A 138 0.07 12.77 -10.58
C PHE A 138 0.65 13.48 -11.81
N SER A 139 -0.08 13.48 -12.93
CA SER A 139 0.34 14.15 -14.16
C SER A 139 0.45 15.67 -14.01
N SER A 140 -0.25 16.26 -13.05
CA SER A 140 -0.14 17.69 -12.72
C SER A 140 1.06 18.03 -11.84
N GLY A 141 1.81 17.03 -11.35
CA GLY A 141 2.97 17.19 -10.47
C GLY A 141 2.61 17.34 -8.98
N LYS A 142 1.35 17.05 -8.61
CA LYS A 142 0.91 16.94 -7.23
C LYS A 142 0.93 15.48 -6.74
N ILE A 143 0.82 15.30 -5.44
CA ILE A 143 0.66 14.01 -4.78
C ILE A 143 -0.83 13.73 -4.60
N ALA A 144 -1.34 12.70 -5.28
CA ALA A 144 -2.71 12.25 -5.11
C ALA A 144 -2.90 11.69 -3.70
N SER A 145 -3.88 12.21 -2.97
CA SER A 145 -4.15 11.84 -1.59
C SER A 145 -5.42 11.02 -1.50
N LEU A 146 -5.34 9.86 -0.84
CA LEU A 146 -6.46 8.96 -0.60
C LEU A 146 -6.57 8.71 0.92
N LEU A 147 -7.74 8.29 1.38
CA LEU A 147 -7.98 7.98 2.79
C LEU A 147 -8.23 6.48 2.94
N GLY A 148 -7.59 5.88 3.96
CA GLY A 148 -7.79 4.51 4.33
C GLY A 148 -8.10 4.37 5.82
N ILE A 149 -9.23 3.73 6.17
CA ILE A 149 -9.54 3.37 7.56
C ILE A 149 -8.72 2.15 7.97
N GLU A 150 -8.09 2.21 9.13
CA GLU A 150 -7.37 1.09 9.70
C GLU A 150 -8.12 0.49 10.89
N GLY A 151 -8.94 -0.49 10.56
CA GLY A 151 -9.71 -1.28 11.52
C GLY A 151 -11.22 -1.10 11.43
N GLY A 152 -11.91 -2.19 11.11
CA GLY A 152 -13.35 -2.23 10.96
C GLY A 152 -14.17 -1.96 12.25
N HIS A 153 -13.52 -1.86 13.42
CA HIS A 153 -14.17 -1.36 14.62
C HIS A 153 -14.70 0.07 14.46
N ALA A 154 -14.17 0.82 13.50
CA ALA A 154 -14.63 2.16 13.14
C ALA A 154 -16.11 2.22 12.72
N ILE A 155 -16.66 1.14 12.15
CA ILE A 155 -18.05 1.12 11.68
C ILE A 155 -19.07 0.81 12.79
N GLU A 156 -18.64 0.41 14.01
CA GLU A 156 -19.54 0.05 15.13
C GLU A 156 -20.67 -0.91 14.69
N ASN A 157 -20.31 -1.95 13.93
CA ASN A 157 -21.20 -2.96 13.35
C ASN A 157 -22.31 -2.38 12.44
N SER A 158 -22.08 -1.21 11.84
CA SER A 158 -23.04 -0.49 11.00
C SER A 158 -22.62 -0.37 9.56
N LEU A 159 -23.32 -1.02 8.63
CA LEU A 159 -23.14 -0.82 7.17
C LEU A 159 -23.52 0.61 6.75
N GLY A 160 -24.35 1.31 7.53
CA GLY A 160 -24.65 2.71 7.33
C GLY A 160 -23.44 3.62 7.58
N ALA A 161 -22.69 3.36 8.65
CA ALA A 161 -21.42 4.06 8.93
C ALA A 161 -20.38 3.79 7.82
N LEU A 162 -20.24 2.54 7.37
CA LEU A 162 -19.35 2.17 6.27
C LEU A 162 -19.65 3.00 5.00
N ARG A 163 -20.93 3.10 4.61
CA ARG A 163 -21.37 3.93 3.46
C ARG A 163 -21.02 5.40 3.66
N SER A 164 -21.27 5.93 4.86
CA SER A 164 -20.98 7.33 5.17
C SER A 164 -19.49 7.64 5.05
N TYR A 165 -18.62 6.74 5.50
CA TYR A 165 -17.17 6.90 5.34
C TYR A 165 -16.74 6.90 3.85
N TYR A 166 -17.35 6.05 3.03
CA TYR A 166 -17.09 6.07 1.60
C TYR A 166 -17.49 7.41 0.95
N GLU A 167 -18.67 7.95 1.31
CA GLU A 167 -19.16 9.23 0.78
C GLU A 167 -18.27 10.41 1.16
N ILE A 168 -17.62 10.40 2.33
CA ILE A 168 -16.67 11.44 2.74
C ILE A 168 -15.25 11.24 2.26
N GLY A 169 -14.98 10.19 1.44
CA GLY A 169 -13.73 10.05 0.71
C GLY A 169 -12.86 8.85 1.05
N VAL A 170 -13.26 8.00 2.00
CA VAL A 170 -12.49 6.78 2.32
C VAL A 170 -12.53 5.79 1.15
N ARG A 171 -11.38 5.20 0.80
CA ARG A 171 -11.26 4.29 -0.35
C ARG A 171 -10.77 2.90 -0.02
N TYR A 172 -10.26 2.67 1.19
CA TYR A 172 -10.15 1.32 1.75
C TYR A 172 -10.56 1.28 3.22
N MET A 173 -10.89 0.10 3.71
CA MET A 173 -11.00 -0.19 5.14
C MET A 173 -10.33 -1.52 5.43
N THR A 174 -9.38 -1.51 6.38
CA THR A 174 -8.80 -2.72 6.97
C THR A 174 -9.85 -3.39 7.85
N LEU A 175 -10.12 -4.68 7.62
CA LEU A 175 -11.24 -5.36 8.31
C LEU A 175 -11.04 -5.45 9.82
N THR A 176 -9.80 -5.59 10.29
CA THR A 176 -9.44 -5.58 11.72
C THR A 176 -8.17 -4.77 11.91
N HIS A 177 -7.90 -4.31 13.14
CA HIS A 177 -6.56 -3.94 13.59
C HIS A 177 -6.02 -5.04 14.52
N ASN A 178 -5.44 -4.70 15.67
CA ASN A 178 -4.83 -5.67 16.59
C ASN A 178 -5.84 -6.44 17.47
N GLY A 179 -7.13 -6.13 17.39
CA GLY A 179 -8.19 -6.78 18.16
C GLY A 179 -9.23 -7.46 17.28
N THR A 180 -9.60 -8.68 17.66
CA THR A 180 -10.72 -9.41 17.04
C THR A 180 -12.03 -8.70 17.31
N LEU A 181 -12.82 -8.49 16.24
CA LEU A 181 -14.12 -7.84 16.27
C LEU A 181 -15.24 -8.86 16.49
N ASP A 182 -16.47 -8.37 16.60
CA ASP A 182 -17.65 -9.24 16.70
C ASP A 182 -17.89 -10.04 15.41
N TRP A 183 -17.24 -9.67 14.30
CA TRP A 183 -17.49 -10.25 12.97
C TRP A 183 -16.23 -10.65 12.19
N ALA A 184 -15.01 -10.43 12.71
CA ALA A 184 -13.76 -10.75 12.02
C ALA A 184 -12.62 -11.01 13.00
N ASP A 185 -11.85 -12.07 12.80
CA ASP A 185 -10.66 -12.38 13.59
C ASP A 185 -9.45 -11.59 13.11
N ALA A 186 -8.74 -10.94 14.06
CA ALA A 186 -7.47 -10.28 13.83
C ALA A 186 -6.28 -11.25 13.88
N GLY A 187 -5.21 -10.94 13.17
CA GLY A 187 -3.98 -11.73 13.16
C GLY A 187 -3.26 -11.78 14.50
N SER A 188 -3.34 -10.69 15.27
CA SER A 188 -2.74 -10.59 16.62
C SER A 188 -3.74 -10.79 17.75
N GLY A 189 -5.04 -10.94 17.42
CA GLY A 189 -6.11 -11.08 18.40
C GLY A 189 -6.43 -12.53 18.78
N GLU A 190 -7.41 -12.69 19.68
CA GLU A 190 -8.01 -13.99 19.95
C GLU A 190 -8.81 -14.46 18.72
N HIS A 191 -8.62 -15.68 18.28
CA HIS A 191 -9.42 -16.26 17.19
C HIS A 191 -10.73 -16.80 17.74
N ARG A 192 -11.84 -16.09 17.51
CA ARG A 192 -13.18 -16.41 18.01
C ARG A 192 -14.10 -17.05 16.97
N HIS A 193 -13.92 -16.67 15.70
CA HIS A 193 -14.83 -17.02 14.62
C HIS A 193 -14.22 -18.01 13.62
N GLY A 194 -12.89 -18.18 13.63
CA GLY A 194 -12.17 -18.94 12.63
C GLY A 194 -11.97 -18.15 11.31
N GLY A 195 -12.43 -16.91 11.25
CA GLY A 195 -12.38 -16.03 10.08
C GLY A 195 -13.41 -14.91 10.16
N LEU A 196 -14.27 -14.79 9.14
CA LEU A 196 -15.40 -13.87 9.07
C LEU A 196 -16.70 -14.55 9.52
N THR A 197 -17.52 -13.83 10.30
CA THR A 197 -18.92 -14.21 10.49
C THR A 197 -19.76 -13.90 9.23
N GLU A 198 -21.06 -14.24 9.24
CA GLU A 198 -21.95 -13.87 8.13
C GLU A 198 -22.11 -12.35 7.99
N PHE A 199 -22.09 -11.58 9.09
CA PHE A 199 -22.06 -10.13 9.03
C PHE A 199 -20.72 -9.63 8.47
N GLY A 200 -19.59 -10.21 8.84
CA GLY A 200 -18.28 -9.88 8.26
C GLY A 200 -18.23 -10.10 6.75
N LYS A 201 -18.83 -11.18 6.27
CA LYS A 201 -18.98 -11.43 4.82
C LYS A 201 -19.89 -10.39 4.16
N GLU A 202 -20.91 -9.93 4.85
CA GLU A 202 -21.78 -8.86 4.33
C GLU A 202 -21.08 -7.50 4.28
N VAL A 203 -20.20 -7.20 5.24
CA VAL A 203 -19.30 -6.02 5.17
C VAL A 203 -18.45 -6.06 3.90
N VAL A 204 -17.81 -7.20 3.60
CA VAL A 204 -17.00 -7.36 2.37
C VAL A 204 -17.85 -7.16 1.11
N ARG A 205 -19.08 -7.73 1.05
CA ARG A 205 -19.99 -7.54 -0.09
C ARG A 205 -20.41 -6.08 -0.27
N GLU A 206 -20.68 -5.37 0.82
CA GLU A 206 -21.06 -3.95 0.75
C GLU A 206 -19.87 -3.07 0.34
N MET A 207 -18.64 -3.36 0.82
CA MET A 207 -17.41 -2.70 0.35
C MET A 207 -17.24 -2.88 -1.16
N ASN A 208 -17.41 -4.10 -1.69
CA ASN A 208 -17.36 -4.35 -3.13
C ASN A 208 -18.43 -3.56 -3.89
N ARG A 209 -19.66 -3.49 -3.35
CA ARG A 209 -20.76 -2.72 -3.96
C ARG A 209 -20.46 -1.21 -3.98
N LEU A 210 -19.84 -0.69 -2.95
CA LEU A 210 -19.43 0.72 -2.87
C LEU A 210 -18.29 1.05 -3.84
N GLY A 211 -17.36 0.13 -4.07
CA GLY A 211 -16.08 0.39 -4.72
C GLY A 211 -14.98 0.74 -3.72
N MET A 212 -15.16 0.34 -2.46
CA MET A 212 -14.16 0.44 -1.41
C MET A 212 -13.28 -0.80 -1.44
N LEU A 213 -11.96 -0.63 -1.50
CA LEU A 213 -11.01 -1.72 -1.44
C LEU A 213 -11.08 -2.42 -0.07
N VAL A 214 -11.19 -3.75 -0.09
CA VAL A 214 -11.13 -4.57 1.11
C VAL A 214 -9.68 -4.76 1.48
N ASP A 215 -9.26 -4.20 2.63
CA ASP A 215 -7.90 -4.33 3.11
C ASP A 215 -7.79 -5.43 4.17
N LEU A 216 -6.87 -6.35 3.95
CA LEU A 216 -6.63 -7.55 4.76
C LEU A 216 -5.36 -7.46 5.62
N ALA A 217 -4.69 -6.30 5.65
CA ALA A 217 -3.66 -6.06 6.66
C ALA A 217 -4.26 -6.33 8.06
N HIS A 218 -3.47 -6.75 9.03
CA HIS A 218 -3.90 -7.08 10.40
C HIS A 218 -4.86 -8.27 10.58
N THR A 219 -5.44 -8.84 9.53
CA THR A 219 -6.43 -9.92 9.65
C THR A 219 -5.78 -11.28 9.92
N SER A 220 -6.53 -12.19 10.52
CA SER A 220 -6.11 -13.58 10.65
C SER A 220 -6.09 -14.29 9.30
N SER A 221 -5.34 -15.38 9.19
CA SER A 221 -5.34 -16.20 7.96
C SER A 221 -6.74 -16.71 7.60
N GLY A 222 -7.56 -17.08 8.59
CA GLY A 222 -8.96 -17.45 8.37
C GLY A 222 -9.77 -16.31 7.74
N THR A 223 -9.63 -15.08 8.27
CA THR A 223 -10.28 -13.90 7.71
C THR A 223 -9.80 -13.60 6.30
N MET A 224 -8.51 -13.78 5.99
CA MET A 224 -7.98 -13.62 4.63
C MET A 224 -8.63 -14.61 3.66
N HIS A 225 -8.74 -15.89 4.04
CA HIS A 225 -9.39 -16.91 3.21
C HIS A 225 -10.86 -16.61 2.97
N ASP A 226 -11.63 -16.32 4.03
CA ASP A 226 -13.06 -16.02 3.94
C ASP A 226 -13.32 -14.76 3.11
N ALA A 227 -12.49 -13.71 3.26
CA ALA A 227 -12.60 -12.51 2.44
C ALA A 227 -12.34 -12.78 0.96
N LEU A 228 -11.33 -13.60 0.64
CA LEU A 228 -11.04 -14.03 -0.73
C LEU A 228 -12.15 -14.92 -1.33
N ASP A 229 -12.88 -15.69 -0.50
CA ASP A 229 -14.00 -16.50 -0.96
C ASP A 229 -15.24 -15.65 -1.29
N VAL A 230 -15.39 -14.50 -0.62
CA VAL A 230 -16.58 -13.64 -0.73
C VAL A 230 -16.37 -12.46 -1.67
N SER A 231 -15.14 -11.93 -1.75
CA SER A 231 -14.86 -10.73 -2.51
C SER A 231 -14.95 -10.97 -4.01
N GLU A 232 -15.84 -10.21 -4.66
CA GLU A 232 -15.93 -10.15 -6.13
C GLU A 232 -14.91 -9.18 -6.75
N ALA A 233 -14.28 -8.35 -5.92
CA ALA A 233 -13.29 -7.35 -6.32
C ALA A 233 -11.90 -7.70 -5.79
N PRO A 234 -10.83 -7.16 -6.41
CA PRO A 234 -9.49 -7.29 -5.88
C PRO A 234 -9.40 -6.82 -4.43
N VAL A 235 -8.78 -7.63 -3.57
CA VAL A 235 -8.45 -7.24 -2.19
C VAL A 235 -7.05 -6.63 -2.13
N ILE A 236 -6.74 -5.92 -1.04
CA ILE A 236 -5.40 -5.41 -0.80
C ILE A 236 -4.90 -5.84 0.58
N TRP A 237 -3.61 -5.76 0.77
CA TRP A 237 -2.93 -5.62 2.06
C TRP A 237 -2.21 -4.28 1.99
N SER A 238 -2.73 -3.27 2.66
CA SER A 238 -2.18 -1.90 2.63
C SER A 238 -0.74 -1.83 3.13
N HIS A 239 -0.38 -2.73 4.05
CA HIS A 239 0.97 -2.89 4.61
C HIS A 239 1.13 -4.30 5.20
N ALA A 240 1.88 -5.17 4.56
CA ALA A 240 2.14 -6.54 5.02
C ALA A 240 3.44 -7.10 4.45
N ALA A 241 3.90 -8.25 4.96
CA ALA A 241 5.07 -8.94 4.48
C ALA A 241 4.75 -10.42 4.18
N ALA A 242 5.71 -11.19 3.69
CA ALA A 242 5.55 -12.61 3.41
C ALA A 242 5.87 -13.47 4.64
N ASN A 243 4.96 -14.33 5.05
CA ASN A 243 5.13 -15.20 6.22
C ASN A 243 6.26 -16.22 6.04
N SER A 244 6.45 -16.74 4.84
CA SER A 244 7.51 -17.72 4.54
C SER A 244 8.93 -17.13 4.56
N VAL A 245 9.08 -15.80 4.46
CA VAL A 245 10.37 -15.12 4.65
C VAL A 245 10.61 -14.83 6.13
N ARG A 246 9.59 -14.33 6.83
CA ARG A 246 9.61 -14.08 8.27
C ARG A 246 8.29 -14.52 8.88
N GLU A 247 8.33 -15.58 9.68
CA GLU A 247 7.15 -16.07 10.39
C GLU A 247 6.64 -15.00 11.39
N HIS A 248 5.46 -14.47 11.13
CA HIS A 248 4.77 -13.50 11.97
C HIS A 248 3.27 -13.51 11.66
N THR A 249 2.42 -13.33 12.68
CA THR A 249 0.95 -13.36 12.53
C THR A 249 0.40 -12.23 11.63
N ARG A 250 1.18 -11.18 11.41
CA ARG A 250 0.85 -10.04 10.53
C ARG A 250 1.22 -10.29 9.06
N ASN A 251 2.00 -11.34 8.78
CA ASN A 251 2.51 -11.63 7.45
C ASN A 251 1.59 -12.59 6.68
N VAL A 252 1.55 -12.42 5.37
CA VAL A 252 0.65 -13.15 4.48
C VAL A 252 1.21 -14.55 4.20
N PRO A 253 0.45 -15.62 4.48
CA PRO A 253 0.87 -16.98 4.17
C PRO A 253 0.90 -17.28 2.67
N ASP A 254 1.75 -18.21 2.24
CA ASP A 254 1.92 -18.56 0.82
C ASP A 254 0.66 -19.17 0.18
N ASP A 255 -0.17 -19.87 0.94
CA ASP A 255 -1.45 -20.41 0.45
C ASP A 255 -2.44 -19.29 0.12
N VAL A 256 -2.42 -18.19 0.86
CA VAL A 256 -3.16 -16.96 0.56
C VAL A 256 -2.55 -16.25 -0.67
N LEU A 257 -1.21 -16.09 -0.71
CA LEU A 257 -0.52 -15.47 -1.85
C LEU A 257 -0.86 -16.16 -3.18
N ARG A 258 -0.95 -17.50 -3.19
CA ARG A 258 -1.30 -18.29 -4.41
C ARG A 258 -2.71 -18.03 -4.92
N ARG A 259 -3.59 -17.43 -4.14
CA ARG A 259 -4.96 -17.07 -4.54
C ARG A 259 -5.05 -15.72 -5.26
N LEU A 260 -4.02 -14.87 -5.14
CA LEU A 260 -4.05 -13.51 -5.69
C LEU A 260 -4.17 -13.45 -7.21
N PRO A 261 -3.56 -14.36 -8.01
CA PRO A 261 -3.76 -14.35 -9.47
C PRO A 261 -5.23 -14.51 -9.90
N GLU A 262 -6.05 -15.21 -9.12
CA GLU A 262 -7.48 -15.38 -9.39
C GLU A 262 -8.30 -14.16 -8.91
N ASN A 263 -7.98 -13.64 -7.74
CA ASN A 263 -8.70 -12.50 -7.15
C ASN A 263 -8.30 -11.15 -7.76
N GLY A 264 -7.07 -11.01 -8.27
CA GLY A 264 -6.54 -9.73 -8.75
C GLY A 264 -5.93 -8.85 -7.64
N GLY A 265 -5.82 -9.34 -6.42
CA GLY A 265 -5.36 -8.58 -5.24
C GLY A 265 -3.91 -8.16 -5.26
N VAL A 266 -3.52 -7.29 -4.31
CA VAL A 266 -2.16 -6.73 -4.18
C VAL A 266 -1.71 -6.72 -2.73
N VAL A 267 -0.52 -7.28 -2.44
CA VAL A 267 0.16 -7.12 -1.15
C VAL A 267 1.15 -5.97 -1.25
N MET A 268 0.97 -4.94 -0.45
CA MET A 268 1.89 -3.80 -0.39
C MET A 268 2.90 -4.04 0.73
N ALA A 269 4.19 -4.08 0.36
CA ALA A 269 5.27 -4.47 1.25
C ALA A 269 5.51 -3.42 2.35
N VAL A 270 5.44 -3.85 3.61
CA VAL A 270 5.65 -3.05 4.81
C VAL A 270 7.16 -2.87 5.11
N PHE A 271 7.50 -1.76 5.79
CA PHE A 271 8.88 -1.45 6.19
C PHE A 271 9.13 -1.60 7.70
N TYR A 272 8.26 -2.28 8.42
CA TYR A 272 8.39 -2.46 9.86
C TYR A 272 9.36 -3.62 10.19
N PRO A 273 10.53 -3.35 10.81
CA PRO A 273 11.57 -4.34 11.06
C PRO A 273 11.10 -5.65 11.70
N PRO A 274 10.23 -5.67 12.73
CA PRO A 274 9.77 -6.91 13.34
C PRO A 274 9.03 -7.86 12.41
N PHE A 275 8.39 -7.34 11.33
CA PHE A 275 7.65 -8.15 10.37
C PHE A 275 8.53 -8.69 9.24
N ILE A 276 9.69 -8.08 8.99
CA ILE A 276 10.54 -8.41 7.85
C ILE A 276 11.85 -9.11 8.22
N SER A 277 12.34 -8.97 9.46
CA SER A 277 13.60 -9.61 9.87
C SER A 277 13.54 -10.18 11.28
N SER A 278 14.29 -11.25 11.52
CA SER A 278 14.59 -11.75 12.86
C SER A 278 15.89 -11.18 13.43
N ARG A 279 16.61 -10.38 12.64
CA ARG A 279 17.85 -9.70 13.06
C ARG A 279 17.49 -8.45 13.85
N GLU A 280 18.45 -7.99 14.68
CA GLU A 280 18.30 -6.75 15.44
C GLU A 280 18.16 -5.52 14.52
N GLU A 281 18.89 -5.53 13.40
CA GLU A 281 18.83 -4.49 12.37
C GLU A 281 18.30 -5.09 11.05
N ALA A 282 17.18 -4.56 10.57
CA ALA A 282 16.65 -4.85 9.26
C ALA A 282 17.19 -3.85 8.24
N THR A 283 17.42 -4.31 7.02
CA THR A 283 17.98 -3.50 5.93
C THR A 283 17.03 -3.45 4.73
N ILE A 284 17.27 -2.52 3.83
CA ILE A 284 16.57 -2.41 2.55
C ILE A 284 16.57 -3.75 1.77
N SER A 285 17.63 -4.56 1.92
CA SER A 285 17.72 -5.89 1.32
C SER A 285 16.66 -6.84 1.86
N ASP A 286 16.32 -6.76 3.15
CA ASP A 286 15.28 -7.61 3.75
C ASP A 286 13.90 -7.26 3.18
N VAL A 287 13.59 -5.97 2.98
CA VAL A 287 12.36 -5.55 2.33
C VAL A 287 12.29 -6.07 0.89
N ALA A 288 13.40 -5.97 0.15
CA ALA A 288 13.48 -6.49 -1.22
C ALA A 288 13.28 -8.01 -1.25
N ASP A 289 13.77 -8.77 -0.27
CA ASP A 289 13.56 -10.23 -0.19
C ASP A 289 12.06 -10.57 -0.05
N HIS A 290 11.29 -9.82 0.75
CA HIS A 290 9.84 -9.98 0.85
C HIS A 290 9.12 -9.65 -0.45
N ILE A 291 9.50 -8.55 -1.12
CA ILE A 291 8.94 -8.16 -2.42
C ILE A 291 9.18 -9.26 -3.46
N GLU A 292 10.41 -9.79 -3.53
CA GLU A 292 10.75 -10.88 -4.43
C GLU A 292 9.99 -12.17 -4.10
N HIS A 293 9.83 -12.51 -2.82
CA HIS A 293 9.07 -13.68 -2.41
C HIS A 293 7.59 -13.56 -2.83
N ILE A 294 6.94 -12.43 -2.53
CA ILE A 294 5.54 -12.18 -2.95
C ILE A 294 5.42 -12.27 -4.47
N SER A 295 6.34 -11.62 -5.21
CA SER A 295 6.39 -11.67 -6.67
C SER A 295 6.60 -13.08 -7.22
N ASN A 296 7.42 -13.90 -6.57
CA ASN A 296 7.68 -15.28 -6.98
C ASN A 296 6.47 -16.21 -6.74
N VAL A 297 5.72 -16.01 -5.66
CA VAL A 297 4.59 -16.87 -5.28
C VAL A 297 3.29 -16.44 -5.95
N ALA A 298 2.97 -15.15 -5.91
CA ALA A 298 1.73 -14.59 -6.44
C ALA A 298 1.87 -14.03 -7.87
N GLY A 299 3.08 -13.72 -8.29
CA GLY A 299 3.35 -13.02 -9.56
C GLY A 299 3.59 -11.52 -9.34
N VAL A 300 4.37 -10.92 -10.24
CA VAL A 300 4.76 -9.50 -10.18
C VAL A 300 3.56 -8.53 -10.27
N ASP A 301 2.40 -8.99 -10.72
CA ASP A 301 1.16 -8.22 -10.80
C ASP A 301 0.46 -8.04 -9.44
N HIS A 302 0.97 -8.66 -8.36
CA HIS A 302 0.31 -8.76 -7.06
C HIS A 302 1.14 -8.20 -5.90
N VAL A 303 2.15 -7.37 -6.18
CA VAL A 303 2.99 -6.73 -5.17
C VAL A 303 3.00 -5.20 -5.35
N GLY A 304 3.03 -4.47 -4.23
CA GLY A 304 3.08 -3.01 -4.16
C GLY A 304 3.93 -2.54 -2.97
N ILE A 305 3.84 -1.27 -2.62
CA ILE A 305 4.54 -0.63 -1.50
C ILE A 305 3.52 -0.09 -0.51
N GLY A 306 3.71 -0.38 0.79
CA GLY A 306 2.90 0.15 1.89
C GLY A 306 3.77 0.35 3.12
N SER A 307 4.38 1.52 3.25
CA SER A 307 5.55 1.76 4.10
C SER A 307 5.31 1.61 5.59
N ASP A 308 4.13 2.01 6.06
CA ASP A 308 3.78 2.11 7.47
C ASP A 308 4.52 3.27 8.19
N PHE A 309 5.05 4.26 7.41
CA PHE A 309 5.70 5.43 7.99
C PHE A 309 4.72 6.22 8.87
N ASP A 310 5.27 6.81 9.92
CA ASP A 310 4.56 7.52 10.99
C ASP A 310 3.66 6.64 11.87
N GLY A 311 3.50 5.34 11.57
CA GLY A 311 2.86 4.31 12.39
C GLY A 311 3.84 3.36 13.10
N ILE A 312 5.15 3.51 12.83
CA ILE A 312 6.22 2.65 13.37
C ILE A 312 7.28 3.46 14.13
N GLU A 313 7.81 2.91 15.24
CA GLU A 313 8.83 3.58 16.06
C GLU A 313 10.25 3.31 15.57
N ILE A 314 10.47 2.19 14.86
CA ILE A 314 11.77 1.78 14.35
C ILE A 314 11.68 1.57 12.84
N THR A 315 12.70 2.02 12.13
CA THR A 315 12.76 1.99 10.68
C THR A 315 13.84 1.03 10.17
N VAL A 316 13.77 0.71 8.91
CA VAL A 316 14.74 -0.13 8.19
C VAL A 316 15.95 0.70 7.80
N ASP A 317 17.17 0.18 7.95
CA ASP A 317 18.39 0.81 7.45
C ASP A 317 18.31 0.98 5.92
N GLY A 318 18.44 2.22 5.48
CA GLY A 318 18.24 2.64 4.07
C GLY A 318 16.80 3.03 3.71
N LEU A 319 15.82 2.87 4.63
CA LEU A 319 14.42 3.28 4.47
C LEU A 319 13.93 4.00 5.74
N GLU A 320 14.66 5.04 6.17
CA GLU A 320 14.39 5.73 7.44
C GLU A 320 13.21 6.70 7.38
N ASP A 321 12.83 7.15 6.19
CA ASP A 321 11.70 8.06 5.97
C ASP A 321 11.22 8.05 4.51
N VAL A 322 10.16 8.77 4.22
CA VAL A 322 9.53 8.83 2.88
C VAL A 322 10.46 9.28 1.74
N SER A 323 11.65 9.83 2.02
CA SER A 323 12.63 10.23 0.98
C SER A 323 13.38 9.05 0.36
N LYS A 324 13.28 7.87 0.94
CA LYS A 324 14.13 6.71 0.65
C LYS A 324 13.56 5.73 -0.39
N PHE A 325 12.34 5.88 -0.81
CA PHE A 325 11.74 4.97 -1.78
C PHE A 325 12.60 4.73 -3.03
N PRO A 326 13.26 5.74 -3.66
CA PRO A 326 14.12 5.48 -4.82
C PRO A 326 15.28 4.51 -4.55
N ALA A 327 15.75 4.42 -3.29
CA ALA A 327 16.80 3.48 -2.91
C ALA A 327 16.30 2.03 -2.97
N LEU A 328 15.06 1.75 -2.56
CA LEU A 328 14.45 0.42 -2.69
C LEU A 328 14.29 0.01 -4.16
N PHE A 329 13.85 0.93 -5.01
CA PHE A 329 13.73 0.66 -6.45
C PHE A 329 15.09 0.45 -7.11
N ALA A 330 16.13 1.17 -6.66
CA ALA A 330 17.51 0.95 -7.13
C ALA A 330 18.04 -0.41 -6.67
N GLU A 331 17.75 -0.86 -5.45
CA GLU A 331 18.09 -2.20 -4.97
C GLU A 331 17.44 -3.29 -5.83
N LEU A 332 16.15 -3.17 -6.14
CA LEU A 332 15.45 -4.12 -7.00
C LEU A 332 15.98 -4.10 -8.45
N ALA A 333 16.29 -2.91 -8.99
CA ALA A 333 16.95 -2.80 -10.30
C ALA A 333 18.32 -3.50 -10.30
N ARG A 334 19.12 -3.36 -9.22
CA ARG A 334 20.39 -4.05 -9.03
C ARG A 334 20.21 -5.57 -8.98
N ARG A 335 19.07 -6.06 -8.46
CA ARG A 335 18.68 -7.48 -8.44
C ARG A 335 18.15 -7.98 -9.80
N GLY A 336 18.02 -7.10 -10.79
CA GLY A 336 17.62 -7.45 -12.15
C GLY A 336 16.15 -7.22 -12.48
N TRP A 337 15.40 -6.51 -11.63
CA TRP A 337 14.04 -6.11 -11.96
C TRP A 337 14.04 -5.17 -13.15
N THR A 338 13.19 -5.46 -14.12
CA THR A 338 13.00 -4.61 -15.30
C THR A 338 12.21 -3.35 -14.97
N GLU A 339 12.32 -2.31 -15.78
CA GLU A 339 11.53 -1.08 -15.63
C GLU A 339 10.01 -1.36 -15.60
N ARG A 340 9.56 -2.36 -16.37
CA ARG A 340 8.16 -2.76 -16.41
C ARG A 340 7.71 -3.38 -15.06
N GLU A 341 8.53 -4.19 -14.44
CA GLU A 341 8.25 -4.79 -13.13
C GLU A 341 8.29 -3.74 -12.02
N LEU A 342 9.28 -2.85 -12.07
CA LEU A 342 9.36 -1.71 -11.15
C LEU A 342 8.17 -0.76 -11.29
N ALA A 343 7.67 -0.50 -12.50
CA ALA A 343 6.48 0.32 -12.71
C ALA A 343 5.21 -0.34 -12.16
N LYS A 344 5.10 -1.67 -12.27
CA LYS A 344 4.01 -2.43 -11.63
C LYS A 344 4.05 -2.29 -10.11
N LEU A 345 5.23 -2.50 -9.51
CA LEU A 345 5.45 -2.36 -8.07
C LEU A 345 5.16 -0.94 -7.58
N ALA A 346 5.62 0.08 -8.32
CA ALA A 346 5.46 1.48 -7.93
C ALA A 346 3.99 1.86 -7.69
N GLY A 347 3.10 1.45 -8.58
CA GLY A 347 1.69 1.79 -8.44
C GLY A 347 0.81 1.17 -9.52
N GLY A 348 1.40 0.61 -10.58
CA GLY A 348 0.64 0.01 -11.67
C GLY A 348 -0.34 -1.08 -11.20
N ASN A 349 0.07 -1.90 -10.23
CA ASN A 349 -0.76 -2.96 -9.65
C ASN A 349 -1.90 -2.40 -8.81
N VAL A 350 -1.63 -1.40 -7.97
CA VAL A 350 -2.65 -0.75 -7.13
C VAL A 350 -3.67 -0.01 -8.01
N LEU A 351 -3.21 0.74 -9.02
CA LEU A 351 -4.10 1.39 -9.99
C LEU A 351 -5.00 0.40 -10.72
N ARG A 352 -4.46 -0.77 -11.12
CA ARG A 352 -5.25 -1.85 -11.71
C ARG A 352 -6.33 -2.33 -10.73
N ALA A 353 -5.96 -2.66 -9.49
CA ALA A 353 -6.90 -3.12 -8.47
C ALA A 353 -8.01 -2.07 -8.21
N MET A 354 -7.68 -0.79 -8.12
CA MET A 354 -8.65 0.30 -7.98
C MET A 354 -9.62 0.33 -9.17
N LYS A 355 -9.12 0.33 -10.42
CA LYS A 355 -9.96 0.37 -11.64
C LYS A 355 -10.89 -0.83 -11.73
N GLU A 356 -10.41 -2.01 -11.38
CA GLU A 356 -11.21 -3.23 -11.35
C GLU A 356 -12.29 -3.16 -10.27
N THR A 357 -11.96 -2.73 -9.06
CA THR A 357 -12.92 -2.54 -7.95
C THR A 357 -14.01 -1.54 -8.33
N GLU A 358 -13.66 -0.40 -8.93
CA GLU A 358 -14.61 0.59 -9.44
C GLU A 358 -15.53 0.03 -10.53
N SER A 359 -14.99 -0.79 -11.42
CA SER A 359 -15.75 -1.44 -12.49
C SER A 359 -16.75 -2.45 -11.93
N ILE A 360 -16.32 -3.25 -10.95
CA ILE A 360 -17.17 -4.23 -10.27
C ILE A 360 -18.26 -3.53 -9.47
N ALA A 361 -17.94 -2.44 -8.78
CA ALA A 361 -18.91 -1.65 -8.02
C ALA A 361 -20.03 -1.13 -8.90
N ARG A 362 -19.71 -0.57 -10.09
CA ARG A 362 -20.72 -0.11 -11.07
C ARG A 362 -21.66 -1.25 -11.49
N ARG A 363 -21.17 -2.46 -11.67
CA ARG A 363 -21.99 -3.65 -11.95
C ARG A 363 -22.89 -3.98 -10.76
N LEU A 364 -22.27 -4.12 -9.57
CA LEU A 364 -22.97 -4.53 -8.35
C LEU A 364 -24.06 -3.54 -7.92
N GLN A 365 -23.86 -2.24 -8.10
CA GLN A 365 -24.87 -1.21 -7.82
C GLN A 365 -26.10 -1.32 -8.72
N ASN A 366 -25.96 -1.85 -9.93
CA ASN A 366 -27.08 -2.15 -10.80
C ASN A 366 -27.79 -3.48 -10.48
N GLU A 367 -27.08 -4.42 -9.83
CA GLU A 367 -27.60 -5.76 -9.54
C GLU A 367 -28.27 -5.83 -8.16
N ARG A 368 -27.82 -5.03 -7.17
CA ARG A 368 -28.30 -5.11 -5.78
C ARG A 368 -28.33 -3.74 -5.09
N LEU A 369 -29.36 -3.58 -4.24
CA LEU A 369 -29.51 -2.40 -3.37
C LEU A 369 -28.49 -2.43 -2.22
N PRO A 370 -28.25 -1.26 -1.56
CA PRO A 370 -27.48 -1.21 -0.33
C PRO A 370 -28.04 -2.19 0.71
N SER A 371 -27.15 -2.94 1.35
CA SER A 371 -27.55 -3.88 2.38
C SER A 371 -28.05 -3.14 3.62
N VAL A 372 -29.17 -3.62 4.19
CA VAL A 372 -29.76 -3.12 5.44
C VAL A 372 -29.64 -4.17 6.56
N ARG A 373 -28.90 -5.25 6.32
CA ARG A 373 -28.72 -6.33 7.30
C ARG A 373 -27.92 -5.81 8.48
N THR A 374 -28.28 -6.29 9.66
CA THR A 374 -27.58 -6.01 10.91
C THR A 374 -26.82 -7.24 11.37
N ILE A 375 -25.90 -7.07 12.33
CA ILE A 375 -25.19 -8.20 12.92
C ILE A 375 -26.17 -9.13 13.65
N GLU A 376 -27.20 -8.59 14.29
CA GLU A 376 -28.25 -9.36 14.95
C GLU A 376 -29.10 -10.18 13.97
N ASP A 377 -29.21 -9.75 12.70
CA ASP A 377 -29.92 -10.50 11.66
C ASP A 377 -29.13 -11.71 11.17
N LEU A 378 -27.80 -11.67 11.24
CA LEU A 378 -26.91 -12.58 10.53
C LEU A 378 -26.15 -13.54 11.44
N ASP A 379 -25.80 -13.12 12.66
CA ASP A 379 -24.88 -13.83 13.53
C ASP A 379 -25.53 -14.35 14.83
N HIS A 380 -26.84 -14.67 14.78
CA HIS A 380 -27.60 -15.25 15.92
C HIS A 380 -27.92 -16.73 15.74
#